data_40196cf8abe1203861681bc9fc6cc05a
#
_entry.id   40196cf8abe1203861681bc9fc6cc05a
#
_cell.length_a   1.000
_cell.length_b   1.000
_cell.length_c   1.000
_cell.angle_alpha   90.00
_cell.angle_beta   90.00
_cell.angle_gamma   90.00
#
_symmetry.space_group_name_H-M   'P 1'
#
loop_
_entity.id
_entity.type
_entity.pdbx_description
1 polymer ?
#
loop_
_entity_poly.entity_id
_entity_poly.type
_entity_poly.pdbx_seq_one_letter_code
_entity_poly.pdbx_strand_id
1 'polypeptide(L)' 'MSQYKITKNKKTFTYGFDRVVPEYFMSVETEGEDVEELVGCFAPESGTSGHLLKAINKNGIVDLIPEEHLANIMLDLPF' A
#
# COMPACT_ATOMS: atom_id res chain seq x y z
N MET A 1 -12.59 -6.17 2.15
CA MET A 1 -11.39 -5.37 1.79
C MET A 1 -10.79 -4.71 3.02
N SER A 2 -9.52 -4.95 3.25
CA SER A 2 -8.78 -4.25 4.30
C SER A 2 -8.22 -2.95 3.73
N GLN A 3 -8.35 -1.86 4.47
CA GLN A 3 -7.91 -0.56 3.99
C GLN A 3 -7.37 0.26 5.17
N TYR A 4 -6.14 0.70 5.05
CA TYR A 4 -5.44 1.46 6.08
C TYR A 4 -4.83 2.72 5.49
N LYS A 5 -4.75 3.79 6.29
CA LYS A 5 -4.22 5.08 5.83
C LYS A 5 -3.07 5.55 6.70
N ILE A 6 -2.05 6.11 6.06
CA ILE A 6 -0.89 6.70 6.71
C ILE A 6 -0.64 8.05 6.06
N THR A 7 -0.47 9.08 6.88
CA THR A 7 -0.16 10.43 6.39
C THR A 7 1.27 10.80 6.74
N LYS A 8 2.02 11.28 5.75
CA LYS A 8 3.38 11.76 5.93
C LYS A 8 3.66 12.88 4.91
N ASN A 9 4.14 14.02 5.40
CA ASN A 9 4.55 15.15 4.54
C ASN A 9 3.47 15.55 3.53
N LYS A 10 2.24 15.74 4.00
CA LYS A 10 1.06 16.13 3.19
C LYS A 10 0.64 15.07 2.17
N LYS A 11 1.17 13.87 2.28
CA LYS A 11 0.76 12.73 1.46
C LYS A 11 0.03 11.74 2.31
N THR A 12 -1.11 11.24 1.82
CA THR A 12 -1.87 10.19 2.48
C THR A 12 -1.76 8.93 1.64
N PHE A 13 -1.17 7.90 2.23
CA PHE A 13 -1.04 6.59 1.60
C PHE A 13 -2.17 5.70 2.07
N THR A 14 -2.89 5.11 1.13
CA THR A 14 -3.92 4.11 1.42
C THR A 14 -3.42 2.78 0.90
N TYR A 15 -3.38 1.77 1.75
CA TYR A 15 -2.89 0.45 1.38
C TYR A 15 -3.75 -0.64 1.99
N GLY A 16 -3.65 -1.84 1.46
CA GLY A 16 -4.40 -2.96 2.01
C GLY A 16 -4.37 -4.18 1.11
N PHE A 17 -5.30 -5.09 1.37
CA PHE A 17 -5.46 -6.32 0.61
C PHE A 17 -6.93 -6.45 0.21
N ASP A 18 -7.17 -6.68 -1.08
CA ASP A 18 -8.50 -6.92 -1.61
C ASP A 18 -8.71 -8.45 -1.70
N ARG A 19 -9.70 -8.96 -0.98
CA ARG A 19 -9.98 -10.40 -0.93
C ARG A 19 -10.84 -10.89 -2.09
N VAL A 20 -11.55 -10.00 -2.74
CA VAL A 20 -12.41 -10.33 -3.89
C VAL A 20 -11.55 -10.58 -5.13
N VAL A 21 -10.67 -9.64 -5.40
CA VAL A 21 -9.59 -9.82 -6.38
C VAL A 21 -8.33 -9.94 -5.54
N PRO A 22 -7.86 -11.17 -5.22
CA PRO A 22 -6.82 -11.34 -4.20
C PRO A 22 -5.52 -10.66 -4.60
N GLU A 23 -5.40 -9.39 -4.24
CA GLU A 23 -4.21 -8.59 -4.53
C GLU A 23 -3.98 -7.54 -3.46
N TYR A 24 -2.72 -7.12 -3.33
CA TYR A 24 -2.36 -5.98 -2.51
C TYR A 24 -2.54 -4.70 -3.32
N PHE A 25 -2.78 -3.60 -2.63
CA PHE A 25 -2.93 -2.30 -3.31
C PHE A 25 -2.33 -1.19 -2.47
N MET A 26 -1.95 -0.12 -3.14
CA MET A 26 -1.52 1.11 -2.50
C MET A 26 -1.79 2.29 -3.43
N SER A 27 -2.29 3.36 -2.87
CA SER A 27 -2.44 4.62 -3.57
C SER A 27 -1.92 5.75 -2.70
N VAL A 28 -1.60 6.87 -3.31
CA VAL A 28 -1.17 8.07 -2.59
C VAL A 28 -1.96 9.28 -3.09
N GLU A 29 -2.39 10.09 -2.13
CA GLU A 29 -3.03 11.36 -2.42
C GLU A 29 -2.17 12.46 -1.82
N THR A 30 -1.69 13.37 -2.66
CA THR A 30 -0.96 14.55 -2.20
C THR A 30 -1.97 15.68 -2.04
N GLU A 31 -1.85 16.45 -0.96
CA GLU A 31 -2.77 17.55 -0.67
C GLU A 31 -2.95 18.47 -1.90
N GLY A 32 -4.20 18.62 -2.35
CA GLY A 32 -4.52 19.45 -3.50
C GLY A 32 -4.29 18.80 -4.86
N GLU A 33 -3.91 17.53 -4.91
CA GLU A 33 -3.65 16.80 -6.15
C GLU A 33 -4.53 15.55 -6.25
N ASP A 34 -4.57 14.96 -7.45
CA ASP A 34 -5.31 13.72 -7.69
C ASP A 34 -4.63 12.52 -7.06
N VAL A 35 -5.41 11.49 -6.79
CA VAL A 35 -4.91 10.22 -6.27
C VAL A 35 -4.08 9.51 -7.34
N GLU A 36 -2.90 9.02 -6.95
CA GLU A 36 -2.03 8.22 -7.82
C GLU A 36 -2.03 6.77 -7.33
N GLU A 37 -2.30 5.83 -8.23
CA GLU A 37 -2.24 4.41 -7.93
C GLU A 37 -0.80 3.93 -8.05
N LEU A 38 -0.27 3.31 -6.99
CA LEU A 38 1.11 2.83 -6.94
C LEU A 38 1.21 1.32 -7.14
N VAL A 39 0.30 0.57 -6.54
CA VAL A 39 0.27 -0.90 -6.59
C VAL A 39 -1.18 -1.35 -6.75
N GLY A 40 -1.42 -2.34 -7.61
CA GLY A 40 -2.75 -2.89 -7.83
C GLY A 40 -3.12 -3.00 -9.29
N CYS A 41 -4.35 -3.41 -9.58
CA CYS A 41 -4.80 -3.67 -10.96
C CYS A 41 -4.86 -2.41 -11.83
N PHE A 42 -4.99 -1.24 -11.25
CA PHE A 42 -5.02 0.04 -11.98
C PHE A 42 -3.69 0.80 -11.91
N ALA A 43 -2.67 0.19 -11.30
CA ALA A 43 -1.37 0.80 -11.11
C ALA A 43 -0.35 0.24 -12.10
N PRO A 44 0.81 0.95 -12.29
CA PRO A 44 1.91 0.42 -13.11
C PRO A 44 2.48 -0.89 -12.56
N GLU A 45 2.47 -1.05 -11.22
CA GLU A 45 2.97 -2.25 -10.56
C GLU A 45 1.80 -3.15 -10.17
N SER A 46 1.90 -4.45 -10.46
CA SER A 46 0.85 -5.41 -10.12
C SER A 46 0.72 -5.58 -8.61
N GLY A 47 -0.45 -6.07 -8.16
CA GLY A 47 -0.82 -6.19 -6.75
C GLY A 47 -0.15 -7.35 -6.00
N THR A 48 1.16 -7.48 -6.08
CA THR A 48 1.92 -8.50 -5.36
C THR A 48 2.49 -7.95 -4.06
N SER A 49 2.75 -8.83 -3.09
CA SER A 49 3.38 -8.43 -1.82
C SER A 49 4.75 -7.79 -2.05
N GLY A 50 5.52 -8.30 -2.99
CA GLY A 50 6.83 -7.74 -3.32
C GLY A 50 6.74 -6.31 -3.83
N HIS A 51 5.77 -6.01 -4.70
CA HIS A 51 5.55 -4.66 -5.20
C HIS A 51 5.08 -3.72 -4.10
N LEU A 52 4.22 -4.20 -3.20
CA LEU A 52 3.76 -3.39 -2.07
C LEU A 52 4.92 -3.04 -1.13
N LEU A 53 5.77 -4.02 -0.78
CA LEU A 53 6.94 -3.77 0.05
C LEU A 53 7.90 -2.78 -0.60
N LYS A 54 8.12 -2.92 -1.91
CA LYS A 54 8.97 -2.00 -2.65
C LYS A 54 8.41 -0.58 -2.61
N ALA A 55 7.12 -0.41 -2.78
CA ALA A 55 6.47 0.91 -2.72
C ALA A 55 6.58 1.51 -1.31
N ILE A 56 6.39 0.71 -0.27
CA ILE A 56 6.53 1.14 1.12
C ILE A 56 7.97 1.67 1.37
N ASN A 57 8.97 0.91 0.94
CA ASN A 57 10.37 1.30 1.12
C ASN A 57 10.73 2.53 0.30
N LYS A 58 10.28 2.59 -0.94
CA LYS A 58 10.56 3.71 -1.84
C LYS A 58 10.00 5.03 -1.30
N ASN A 59 8.85 4.97 -0.65
CA ASN A 59 8.19 6.16 -0.11
C ASN A 59 8.59 6.48 1.33
N GLY A 60 9.46 5.67 1.92
CA GLY A 60 9.99 5.93 3.25
C GLY A 60 8.97 5.86 4.37
N ILE A 61 7.94 5.03 4.24
CA ILE A 61 6.86 4.91 5.22
C ILE A 61 6.90 3.61 6.01
N VAL A 62 7.96 2.83 5.88
CA VAL A 62 8.08 1.53 6.54
C VAL A 62 7.91 1.66 8.06
N ASP A 63 8.42 2.73 8.66
CA ASP A 63 8.35 2.95 10.10
C ASP A 63 6.94 3.31 10.58
N LEU A 64 6.06 3.68 9.66
CA LEU A 64 4.68 4.05 9.96
C LEU A 64 3.71 2.89 9.79
N ILE A 65 4.15 1.81 9.16
CA ILE A 65 3.34 0.61 8.97
C ILE A 65 3.41 -0.25 10.24
N PRO A 66 2.28 -0.69 10.80
CA PRO A 66 2.32 -1.62 11.95
C PRO A 66 3.09 -2.88 11.61
N GLU A 67 3.90 -3.37 12.56
CA GLU A 67 4.72 -4.57 12.36
C GLU A 67 3.89 -5.77 11.93
N GLU A 68 2.68 -5.90 12.47
CA GLU A 68 1.76 -6.98 12.12
C GLU A 68 1.41 -6.95 10.64
N HIS A 69 1.17 -5.76 10.09
CA HIS A 69 0.89 -5.60 8.66
C HIS A 69 2.09 -5.97 7.82
N LEU A 70 3.29 -5.49 8.21
CA LEU A 70 4.52 -5.81 7.49
C LEU A 70 4.77 -7.31 7.49
N ALA A 71 4.58 -7.98 8.63
CA ALA A 71 4.77 -9.42 8.73
C ALA A 71 3.83 -10.17 7.78
N ASN A 72 2.55 -9.77 7.74
CA ASN A 72 1.58 -10.40 6.85
C ASN A 72 1.93 -10.20 5.38
N ILE A 73 2.36 -9.00 5.00
CA ILE A 73 2.79 -8.71 3.63
C ILE A 73 4.01 -9.55 3.28
N MET A 74 4.99 -9.65 4.18
CA MET A 74 6.21 -10.44 3.94
C MET A 74 5.93 -11.92 3.82
N LEU A 75 4.89 -12.42 4.49
CA LEU A 75 4.46 -13.82 4.42
C LEU A 75 3.44 -14.08 3.30
N ASP A 76 3.11 -13.06 2.52
CA ASP A 76 2.13 -13.13 1.45
C ASP A 76 0.74 -13.50 1.97
N LEU A 77 0.38 -12.98 3.13
CA LEU A 77 -0.90 -13.23 3.79
C LEU A 77 -1.81 -12.00 3.72
N PRO A 78 -3.14 -12.19 3.70
CA PRO A 78 -4.08 -11.07 3.80
C PRO A 78 -3.99 -10.42 5.18
N PHE A 79 -4.33 -9.16 5.22
CA PHE A 79 -4.33 -8.43 6.49
C PHE A 79 -5.45 -7.40 6.55
#